data_46cfbf15278f682825dbe1340581abe0
#
_entry.id   46cfbf15278f682825dbe1340581abe0
#
_cell.length_a   1.000
_cell.length_b   1.000
_cell.length_c   1.000
_cell.angle_alpha   90.00
_cell.angle_beta   90.00
_cell.angle_gamma   90.00
#
_symmetry.space_group_name_H-M   'P 1'
#
loop_
_entity.id
_entity.type
_entity.pdbx_description
1 polymer ?
#
loop_
_entity_poly.entity_id
_entity_poly.type
_entity_poly.pdbx_seq_one_letter_code
_entity_poly.pdbx_strand_id
1 'polypeptide(L)'
;MKFSEMPYERPDIQDVKNQLVELTKRLKGAADYAAAKDVFLEMEELSKHVETQSTLAHIRHSIDTRDKFYDEEIKFWNGAMPELEEHFQTWNHTMLDSSFRPEFEKEYGNMMFLNTEMELKTFSPEIIQELQQENDLKQEYDKLLASAQISFEDGTYTLSQMTPFKTDKDDMRRLAAWKAEGQWYKDHQAELDRLYDELVHLRDAMGRKLGYDGYTQLGYYRMMRNFIFSAALRIFN
;
A
#
# COMPACT_ATOMS: atom_id res chain seq x y z
N MET A 1 0.34 -5.12 -25.15
CA MET A 1 -0.02 -6.25 -24.25
C MET A 1 -1.27 -5.84 -23.48
N LYS A 2 -2.30 -6.69 -23.41
CA LYS A 2 -3.46 -6.40 -22.55
C LYS A 2 -3.14 -6.80 -21.12
N PHE A 3 -3.81 -6.17 -20.15
CA PHE A 3 -3.63 -6.50 -18.72
C PHE A 3 -3.84 -7.99 -18.42
N SER A 4 -4.84 -8.61 -19.06
CA SER A 4 -5.12 -10.04 -18.91
C SER A 4 -4.00 -10.97 -19.42
N GLU A 5 -3.12 -10.45 -20.27
CA GLU A 5 -2.02 -11.19 -20.92
C GLU A 5 -0.67 -10.99 -20.18
N MET A 6 -0.63 -10.09 -19.20
CA MET A 6 0.60 -9.86 -18.43
C MET A 6 0.94 -11.11 -17.61
N PRO A 7 2.16 -11.66 -17.76
CA PRO A 7 2.55 -12.83 -16.96
C PRO A 7 2.67 -12.46 -15.49
N TYR A 8 2.19 -13.34 -14.62
CA TYR A 8 2.42 -13.27 -13.19
C TYR A 8 3.37 -14.39 -12.79
N GLU A 9 4.44 -14.01 -12.12
CA GLU A 9 5.43 -14.94 -11.57
C GLU A 9 5.77 -14.49 -10.14
N ARG A 10 5.58 -15.41 -9.17
CA ARG A 10 5.99 -15.12 -7.79
C ARG A 10 7.51 -15.08 -7.74
N PRO A 11 8.13 -13.95 -7.34
CA PRO A 11 9.58 -13.89 -7.22
C PRO A 11 10.09 -14.71 -6.04
N ASP A 12 11.31 -15.20 -6.14
CA ASP A 12 12.04 -15.71 -4.97
C ASP A 12 12.46 -14.54 -4.08
N ILE A 13 11.82 -14.41 -2.94
CA ILE A 13 12.07 -13.28 -2.00
C ILE A 13 13.50 -13.29 -1.46
N GLN A 14 14.10 -14.48 -1.28
CA GLN A 14 15.49 -14.54 -0.82
C GLN A 14 16.46 -14.04 -1.91
N ASP A 15 16.18 -14.35 -3.16
CA ASP A 15 16.98 -13.83 -4.27
C ASP A 15 16.82 -12.31 -4.41
N VAL A 16 15.59 -11.78 -4.28
CA VAL A 16 15.33 -10.32 -4.25
C VAL A 16 16.12 -9.65 -3.12
N LYS A 17 16.09 -10.20 -1.90
CA LYS A 17 16.88 -9.69 -0.76
C LYS A 17 18.37 -9.67 -1.07
N ASN A 18 18.90 -10.74 -1.66
CA ASN A 18 20.31 -10.84 -2.03
C ASN A 18 20.70 -9.77 -3.07
N GLN A 19 19.83 -9.55 -4.08
CA GLN A 19 20.05 -8.52 -5.09
C GLN A 19 20.01 -7.11 -4.47
N LEU A 20 19.06 -6.81 -3.58
CA LEU A 20 18.98 -5.53 -2.86
C LEU A 20 20.25 -5.25 -2.03
N VAL A 21 20.77 -6.26 -1.33
CA VAL A 21 22.01 -6.15 -0.56
C VAL A 21 23.21 -5.89 -1.47
N GLU A 22 23.32 -6.60 -2.59
CA GLU A 22 24.45 -6.45 -3.52
C GLU A 22 24.40 -5.08 -4.23
N LEU A 23 23.22 -4.63 -4.70
CA LEU A 23 23.06 -3.31 -5.30
C LEU A 23 23.40 -2.19 -4.32
N THR A 24 22.96 -2.31 -3.08
CA THR A 24 23.30 -1.35 -2.00
C THR A 24 24.81 -1.27 -1.77
N LYS A 25 25.48 -2.41 -1.75
CA LYS A 25 26.95 -2.48 -1.62
C LYS A 25 27.67 -1.86 -2.81
N ARG A 26 27.21 -2.14 -4.03
CA ARG A 26 27.75 -1.56 -5.27
C ARG A 26 27.59 -0.06 -5.31
N LEU A 27 26.43 0.46 -4.88
CA LEU A 27 26.22 1.91 -4.79
C LEU A 27 27.20 2.58 -3.82
N LYS A 28 27.41 2.00 -2.63
CA LYS A 28 28.40 2.48 -1.64
C LYS A 28 29.83 2.47 -2.18
N GLY A 29 30.16 1.53 -3.06
CA GLY A 29 31.49 1.37 -3.65
C GLY A 29 31.65 2.01 -5.02
N ALA A 30 30.67 2.79 -5.53
CA ALA A 30 30.73 3.39 -6.83
C ALA A 30 31.90 4.38 -6.93
N ALA A 31 32.71 4.27 -7.98
CA ALA A 31 33.89 5.10 -8.18
C ALA A 31 33.57 6.52 -8.69
N ASP A 32 32.46 6.64 -9.41
CA ASP A 32 31.97 7.89 -10.03
C ASP A 32 30.45 7.86 -10.19
N TYR A 33 29.90 9.01 -10.61
CA TYR A 33 28.45 9.14 -10.82
C TYR A 33 27.90 8.20 -11.90
N ALA A 34 28.66 7.91 -12.97
CA ALA A 34 28.18 7.01 -14.02
C ALA A 34 27.97 5.58 -13.46
N ALA A 35 28.95 5.08 -12.70
CA ALA A 35 28.82 3.80 -12.02
C ALA A 35 27.68 3.78 -10.99
N ALA A 36 27.50 4.85 -10.20
CA ALA A 36 26.39 4.99 -9.26
C ALA A 36 25.02 4.99 -9.96
N LYS A 37 24.92 5.68 -11.11
CA LYS A 37 23.72 5.75 -11.93
C LYS A 37 23.36 4.40 -12.55
N ASP A 38 24.32 3.63 -13.03
CA ASP A 38 24.07 2.29 -13.56
C ASP A 38 23.47 1.38 -12.48
N VAL A 39 24.01 1.42 -11.25
CA VAL A 39 23.47 0.68 -10.11
C VAL A 39 22.06 1.15 -9.73
N PHE A 40 21.83 2.47 -9.77
CA PHE A 40 20.49 3.04 -9.53
C PHE A 40 19.48 2.54 -10.56
N LEU A 41 19.82 2.48 -11.84
CA LEU A 41 18.93 1.96 -12.89
C LEU A 41 18.67 0.47 -12.72
N GLU A 42 19.65 -0.33 -12.31
CA GLU A 42 19.43 -1.74 -11.99
C GLU A 42 18.46 -1.91 -10.80
N MET A 43 18.59 -1.07 -9.76
CA MET A 43 17.66 -1.06 -8.63
C MET A 43 16.24 -0.69 -9.06
N GLU A 44 16.09 0.31 -9.93
CA GLU A 44 14.79 0.71 -10.49
C GLU A 44 14.12 -0.45 -11.24
N GLU A 45 14.89 -1.22 -12.04
CA GLU A 45 14.34 -2.38 -12.75
C GLU A 45 13.93 -3.51 -11.79
N LEU A 46 14.71 -3.79 -10.75
CA LEU A 46 14.35 -4.74 -9.70
C LEU A 46 13.07 -4.32 -8.97
N SER A 47 13.02 -3.05 -8.55
CA SER A 47 11.86 -2.48 -7.85
C SER A 47 10.60 -2.55 -8.71
N LYS A 48 10.68 -2.15 -9.97
CA LYS A 48 9.57 -2.25 -10.94
C LYS A 48 9.09 -3.69 -11.13
N HIS A 49 10.01 -4.65 -11.18
CA HIS A 49 9.65 -6.07 -11.30
C HIS A 49 8.85 -6.53 -10.07
N VAL A 50 9.37 -6.32 -8.86
CA VAL A 50 8.72 -6.69 -7.60
C VAL A 50 7.34 -6.02 -7.48
N GLU A 51 7.28 -4.71 -7.71
CA GLU A 51 6.05 -3.92 -7.62
C GLU A 51 5.01 -4.36 -8.66
N THR A 52 5.45 -4.68 -9.90
CA THR A 52 4.56 -5.19 -10.94
C THR A 52 3.93 -6.52 -10.53
N GLN A 53 4.72 -7.47 -10.03
CA GLN A 53 4.20 -8.78 -9.63
C GLN A 53 3.24 -8.65 -8.44
N SER A 54 3.59 -7.87 -7.42
CA SER A 54 2.72 -7.58 -6.29
C SER A 54 1.39 -6.94 -6.74
N THR A 55 1.48 -5.91 -7.60
CA THR A 55 0.30 -5.20 -8.11
C THR A 55 -0.60 -6.10 -8.96
N LEU A 56 -0.03 -6.98 -9.80
CA LEU A 56 -0.81 -7.95 -10.58
C LEU A 56 -1.59 -8.91 -9.68
N ALA A 57 -0.96 -9.42 -8.61
CA ALA A 57 -1.63 -10.28 -7.64
C ALA A 57 -2.80 -9.53 -6.97
N HIS A 58 -2.58 -8.30 -6.49
CA HIS A 58 -3.60 -7.48 -5.84
C HIS A 58 -4.78 -7.17 -6.75
N ILE A 59 -4.53 -6.72 -7.98
CA ILE A 59 -5.61 -6.39 -8.92
C ILE A 59 -6.43 -7.64 -9.28
N ARG A 60 -5.76 -8.77 -9.58
CA ARG A 60 -6.45 -10.00 -9.95
C ARG A 60 -7.27 -10.58 -8.81
N HIS A 61 -6.74 -10.55 -7.59
CA HIS A 61 -7.51 -10.88 -6.40
C HIS A 61 -8.73 -9.95 -6.23
N SER A 62 -8.58 -8.64 -6.45
CA SER A 62 -9.68 -7.68 -6.34
C SER A 62 -10.77 -7.88 -7.40
N ILE A 63 -10.44 -8.47 -8.56
CA ILE A 63 -11.43 -8.83 -9.60
C ILE A 63 -12.29 -10.02 -9.14
N ASP A 64 -11.69 -11.03 -8.54
CA ASP A 64 -12.43 -12.15 -7.91
C ASP A 64 -11.75 -12.59 -6.60
N THR A 65 -12.25 -12.12 -5.49
CA THR A 65 -11.73 -12.44 -4.13
C THR A 65 -11.95 -13.90 -3.73
N ARG A 66 -12.65 -14.71 -4.54
CA ARG A 66 -12.86 -16.16 -4.33
C ARG A 66 -11.84 -17.01 -5.08
N ASP A 67 -11.02 -16.40 -5.94
CA ASP A 67 -9.92 -17.09 -6.63
C ASP A 67 -8.87 -17.53 -5.60
N LYS A 68 -8.79 -18.85 -5.38
CA LYS A 68 -7.91 -19.43 -4.36
C LYS A 68 -6.43 -19.18 -4.65
N PHE A 69 -6.04 -19.13 -5.93
CA PHE A 69 -4.65 -18.88 -6.31
C PHE A 69 -4.26 -17.46 -5.90
N TYR A 70 -5.02 -16.44 -6.30
CA TYR A 70 -4.70 -15.07 -5.95
C TYR A 70 -4.95 -14.75 -4.46
N ASP A 71 -5.82 -15.46 -3.77
CA ASP A 71 -5.96 -15.36 -2.31
C ASP A 71 -4.67 -15.82 -1.59
N GLU A 72 -4.04 -16.90 -2.05
CA GLU A 72 -2.75 -17.36 -1.52
C GLU A 72 -1.61 -16.41 -1.90
N GLU A 73 -1.62 -15.84 -3.12
CA GLU A 73 -0.63 -14.87 -3.55
C GLU A 73 -0.70 -13.58 -2.71
N ILE A 74 -1.89 -13.09 -2.36
CA ILE A 74 -2.03 -11.93 -1.46
C ILE A 74 -1.47 -12.23 -0.07
N LYS A 75 -1.75 -13.40 0.50
CA LYS A 75 -1.16 -13.80 1.80
C LYS A 75 0.36 -13.82 1.75
N PHE A 76 0.91 -14.36 0.66
CA PHE A 76 2.36 -14.32 0.43
C PHE A 76 2.89 -12.88 0.41
N TRP A 77 2.31 -11.99 -0.40
CA TRP A 77 2.75 -10.60 -0.52
C TRP A 77 2.57 -9.79 0.77
N ASN A 78 1.49 -10.03 1.52
CA ASN A 78 1.27 -9.40 2.82
C ASN A 78 2.39 -9.69 3.83
N GLY A 79 2.97 -10.90 3.75
CA GLY A 79 4.12 -11.28 4.57
C GLY A 79 5.44 -10.78 4.00
N ALA A 80 5.65 -10.92 2.69
CA ALA A 80 6.92 -10.68 2.03
C ALA A 80 7.28 -9.19 1.91
N MET A 81 6.31 -8.32 1.57
CA MET A 81 6.58 -6.89 1.37
C MET A 81 7.17 -6.20 2.60
N PRO A 82 6.63 -6.38 3.82
CA PRO A 82 7.24 -5.81 5.02
C PRO A 82 8.67 -6.29 5.30
N GLU A 83 9.00 -7.52 4.91
CA GLU A 83 10.36 -8.03 5.03
C GLU A 83 11.34 -7.43 4.01
N LEU A 84 10.88 -7.16 2.78
CA LEU A 84 11.67 -6.46 1.77
C LEU A 84 11.90 -4.99 2.13
N GLU A 85 10.97 -4.38 2.86
CA GLU A 85 11.02 -2.97 3.25
C GLU A 85 12.30 -2.65 4.04
N GLU A 86 12.81 -3.53 4.88
CA GLU A 86 14.07 -3.34 5.60
C GLU A 86 15.26 -3.13 4.64
N HIS A 87 15.28 -3.87 3.54
CA HIS A 87 16.33 -3.76 2.52
C HIS A 87 16.17 -2.50 1.68
N PHE A 88 14.93 -2.13 1.32
CA PHE A 88 14.66 -0.86 0.65
C PHE A 88 15.02 0.34 1.52
N GLN A 89 14.76 0.29 2.82
CA GLN A 89 15.19 1.33 3.76
C GLN A 89 16.72 1.47 3.80
N THR A 90 17.44 0.35 3.79
CA THR A 90 18.91 0.36 3.73
C THR A 90 19.43 0.98 2.42
N TRP A 91 18.78 0.69 1.31
CA TRP A 91 19.05 1.35 0.03
C TRP A 91 18.76 2.85 0.10
N ASN A 92 17.60 3.25 0.60
CA ASN A 92 17.17 4.63 0.74
C ASN A 92 18.16 5.45 1.59
N HIS A 93 18.61 4.94 2.71
CA HIS A 93 19.68 5.56 3.49
C HIS A 93 20.96 5.71 2.68
N THR A 94 21.34 4.69 1.91
CA THR A 94 22.55 4.73 1.09
C THR A 94 22.45 5.77 -0.02
N MET A 95 21.27 5.93 -0.64
CA MET A 95 21.02 6.98 -1.63
C MET A 95 21.11 8.39 -1.03
N LEU A 96 20.50 8.60 0.14
CA LEU A 96 20.54 9.91 0.83
C LEU A 96 21.94 10.32 1.25
N ASP A 97 22.75 9.34 1.71
CA ASP A 97 24.14 9.55 2.16
C ASP A 97 25.16 9.52 1.03
N SER A 98 24.71 9.28 -0.22
CA SER A 98 25.61 9.19 -1.37
C SER A 98 26.31 10.52 -1.66
N SER A 99 27.62 10.46 -1.90
CA SER A 99 28.38 11.62 -2.38
C SER A 99 27.92 12.11 -3.76
N PHE A 100 27.19 11.29 -4.51
CA PHE A 100 26.62 11.60 -5.81
C PHE A 100 25.18 12.15 -5.74
N ARG A 101 24.64 12.36 -4.53
CA ARG A 101 23.31 12.95 -4.36
C ARG A 101 23.11 14.26 -5.15
N PRO A 102 24.06 15.21 -5.19
CA PRO A 102 23.89 16.45 -5.97
C PRO A 102 23.70 16.20 -7.47
N GLU A 103 24.40 15.22 -8.05
CA GLU A 103 24.27 14.85 -9.45
C GLU A 103 22.91 14.18 -9.72
N PHE A 104 22.46 13.30 -8.86
CA PHE A 104 21.12 12.70 -8.91
C PHE A 104 20.01 13.76 -8.80
N GLU A 105 20.12 14.70 -7.84
CA GLU A 105 19.15 15.80 -7.70
C GLU A 105 19.10 16.70 -8.93
N LYS A 106 20.24 16.93 -9.57
CA LYS A 106 20.32 17.71 -10.81
C LYS A 106 19.64 16.99 -11.98
N GLU A 107 19.76 15.67 -12.07
CA GLU A 107 19.24 14.88 -13.19
C GLU A 107 17.76 14.50 -12.99
N TYR A 108 17.37 14.04 -11.79
CA TYR A 108 16.03 13.50 -11.48
C TYR A 108 15.15 14.46 -10.67
N GLY A 109 15.72 15.57 -10.19
CA GLY A 109 15.02 16.50 -9.30
C GLY A 109 15.13 16.12 -7.83
N ASN A 110 14.89 17.11 -6.95
CA ASN A 110 15.00 16.92 -5.51
C ASN A 110 13.80 16.18 -4.88
N MET A 111 12.67 16.07 -5.59
CA MET A 111 11.46 15.42 -5.06
C MET A 111 11.69 13.96 -4.72
N MET A 112 12.52 13.25 -5.49
CA MET A 112 12.90 11.87 -5.19
C MET A 112 13.49 11.77 -3.78
N PHE A 113 14.46 12.61 -3.45
CA PHE A 113 15.11 12.61 -2.13
C PHE A 113 14.18 13.05 -0.99
N LEU A 114 13.32 14.06 -1.23
CA LEU A 114 12.32 14.47 -0.24
C LEU A 114 11.34 13.35 0.08
N ASN A 115 10.91 12.60 -0.93
CA ASN A 115 10.05 11.44 -0.75
C ASN A 115 10.78 10.32 0.00
N THR A 116 12.03 10.02 -0.38
CA THR A 116 12.86 9.03 0.31
C THR A 116 13.07 9.41 1.79
N GLU A 117 13.36 10.68 2.10
CA GLU A 117 13.45 11.17 3.49
C GLU A 117 12.12 11.00 4.26
N MET A 118 10.99 11.06 3.57
CA MET A 118 9.68 10.83 4.17
C MET A 118 9.42 9.34 4.42
N GLU A 119 9.76 8.48 3.46
CA GLU A 119 9.64 7.01 3.57
C GLU A 119 10.43 6.48 4.76
N LEU A 120 11.66 6.98 4.98
CA LEU A 120 12.48 6.58 6.12
C LEU A 120 11.83 6.87 7.49
N LYS A 121 10.85 7.75 7.54
CA LYS A 121 10.08 8.05 8.77
C LYS A 121 8.88 7.13 8.98
N THR A 122 8.61 6.23 8.04
CA THR A 122 7.42 5.39 8.07
C THR A 122 7.67 3.96 8.50
N PHE A 123 8.93 3.56 8.65
CA PHE A 123 9.31 2.18 8.87
C PHE A 123 10.41 2.02 9.93
N SER A 124 10.36 0.90 10.64
CA SER A 124 11.42 0.30 11.44
C SER A 124 11.20 -1.21 11.46
N PRO A 125 12.24 -2.06 11.54
CA PRO A 125 12.07 -3.51 11.71
C PRO A 125 11.18 -3.90 12.90
N GLU A 126 11.06 -3.04 13.91
CA GLU A 126 10.21 -3.25 15.08
C GLU A 126 8.71 -3.30 14.79
N ILE A 127 8.27 -2.79 13.63
CA ILE A 127 6.84 -2.76 13.22
C ILE A 127 6.50 -3.74 12.10
N ILE A 128 7.42 -4.62 11.68
CA ILE A 128 7.18 -5.59 10.58
C ILE A 128 5.94 -6.44 10.86
N GLN A 129 5.81 -6.94 12.10
CA GLN A 129 4.65 -7.77 12.47
C GLN A 129 3.34 -6.99 12.38
N GLU A 130 3.32 -5.74 12.83
CA GLU A 130 2.15 -4.88 12.75
C GLU A 130 1.80 -4.53 11.29
N LEU A 131 2.80 -4.33 10.42
CA LEU A 131 2.56 -4.11 8.99
C LEU A 131 1.93 -5.35 8.32
N GLN A 132 2.38 -6.55 8.68
CA GLN A 132 1.78 -7.80 8.21
C GLN A 132 0.32 -7.92 8.69
N GLN A 133 0.07 -7.69 9.98
CA GLN A 133 -1.28 -7.69 10.56
C GLN A 133 -2.18 -6.61 9.93
N GLU A 134 -1.65 -5.40 9.68
CA GLU A 134 -2.40 -4.35 8.98
C GLU A 134 -2.83 -4.79 7.58
N ASN A 135 -1.95 -5.47 6.85
CA ASN A 135 -2.27 -5.98 5.53
C ASN A 135 -3.36 -7.07 5.58
N ASP A 136 -3.30 -7.97 6.56
CA ASP A 136 -4.30 -9.02 6.74
C ASP A 136 -5.67 -8.42 7.10
N LEU A 137 -5.73 -7.44 8.01
CA LEU A 137 -6.97 -6.74 8.38
C LEU A 137 -7.56 -5.96 7.19
N LYS A 138 -6.72 -5.32 6.38
CA LYS A 138 -7.18 -4.67 5.14
C LYS A 138 -7.76 -5.68 4.15
N GLN A 139 -7.10 -6.83 3.98
CA GLN A 139 -7.61 -7.90 3.11
C GLN A 139 -8.95 -8.45 3.61
N GLU A 140 -9.12 -8.61 4.93
CA GLU A 140 -10.39 -9.05 5.54
C GLU A 140 -11.50 -8.02 5.25
N TYR A 141 -11.22 -6.73 5.42
CA TYR A 141 -12.15 -5.65 5.09
C TYR A 141 -12.54 -5.65 3.60
N ASP A 142 -11.56 -5.78 2.70
CA ASP A 142 -11.83 -5.81 1.26
C ASP A 142 -12.68 -7.02 0.85
N LYS A 143 -12.42 -8.20 1.43
CA LYS A 143 -13.24 -9.40 1.23
C LYS A 143 -14.66 -9.22 1.74
N LEU A 144 -14.83 -8.63 2.90
CA LEU A 144 -16.15 -8.35 3.48
C LEU A 144 -16.97 -7.47 2.52
N LEU A 145 -16.41 -6.35 2.07
CA LEU A 145 -17.10 -5.45 1.12
C LEU A 145 -17.36 -6.11 -0.23
N ALA A 146 -16.39 -6.87 -0.75
CA ALA A 146 -16.54 -7.57 -2.03
C ALA A 146 -17.59 -8.70 -1.97
N SER A 147 -17.83 -9.27 -0.80
CA SER A 147 -18.84 -10.32 -0.60
C SER A 147 -20.26 -9.80 -0.55
N ALA A 148 -20.48 -8.48 -0.55
CA ALA A 148 -21.79 -7.89 -0.37
C ALA A 148 -22.79 -8.36 -1.44
N GLN A 149 -23.94 -8.84 -0.96
CA GLN A 149 -25.08 -9.26 -1.76
C GLN A 149 -26.33 -8.54 -1.26
N ILE A 150 -26.74 -7.50 -1.97
CA ILE A 150 -27.85 -6.63 -1.62
C ILE A 150 -29.04 -6.99 -2.49
N SER A 151 -30.10 -7.53 -1.88
CA SER A 151 -31.35 -7.77 -2.58
C SER A 151 -32.07 -6.44 -2.83
N PHE A 152 -32.31 -6.12 -4.09
CA PHE A 152 -33.02 -4.91 -4.46
C PHE A 152 -33.85 -5.16 -5.72
N GLU A 153 -35.14 -4.80 -5.69
CA GLU A 153 -36.10 -5.14 -6.76
C GLU A 153 -36.04 -6.64 -7.11
N ASP A 154 -35.80 -6.96 -8.37
CA ASP A 154 -35.79 -8.35 -8.86
C ASP A 154 -34.39 -8.98 -8.89
N GLY A 155 -33.38 -8.34 -8.26
CA GLY A 155 -31.99 -8.77 -8.35
C GLY A 155 -31.21 -8.76 -7.04
N THR A 156 -30.01 -9.28 -7.13
CA THR A 156 -29.00 -9.21 -6.06
C THR A 156 -27.76 -8.53 -6.60
N TYR A 157 -27.28 -7.53 -5.90
CA TYR A 157 -26.26 -6.61 -6.36
C TYR A 157 -25.13 -6.48 -5.35
N THR A 158 -23.91 -6.24 -5.86
CA THR A 158 -22.79 -5.81 -5.02
C THR A 158 -22.92 -4.32 -4.66
N LEU A 159 -22.14 -3.84 -3.69
CA LEU A 159 -22.09 -2.42 -3.31
C LEU A 159 -21.88 -1.50 -4.54
N SER A 160 -20.94 -1.86 -5.43
CA SER A 160 -20.67 -1.08 -6.64
C SER A 160 -21.83 -1.09 -7.62
N GLN A 161 -22.53 -2.22 -7.75
CA GLN A 161 -23.69 -2.38 -8.64
C GLN A 161 -24.93 -1.64 -8.13
N MET A 162 -24.98 -1.24 -6.87
CA MET A 162 -26.05 -0.40 -6.31
C MET A 162 -25.96 1.07 -6.78
N THR A 163 -24.81 1.53 -7.28
CA THR A 163 -24.57 2.93 -7.64
C THR A 163 -25.58 3.50 -8.63
N PRO A 164 -25.97 2.83 -9.75
CA PRO A 164 -26.98 3.36 -10.67
C PRO A 164 -28.34 3.59 -10.01
N PHE A 165 -28.75 2.72 -9.08
CA PHE A 165 -30.02 2.87 -8.36
C PHE A 165 -29.97 4.01 -7.34
N LYS A 166 -28.84 4.23 -6.68
CA LYS A 166 -28.61 5.32 -5.72
C LYS A 166 -28.51 6.70 -6.37
N THR A 167 -28.41 6.77 -7.70
CA THR A 167 -28.36 7.99 -8.50
C THR A 167 -29.56 8.12 -9.44
N ASP A 168 -30.60 7.27 -9.27
CA ASP A 168 -31.81 7.31 -10.10
C ASP A 168 -32.52 8.65 -9.96
N LYS A 169 -33.22 9.05 -11.04
CA LYS A 169 -34.03 10.27 -11.08
C LYS A 169 -35.28 10.17 -10.21
N ASP A 170 -35.83 8.97 -10.06
CA ASP A 170 -36.95 8.69 -9.16
C ASP A 170 -36.48 8.73 -7.70
N ASP A 171 -36.99 9.70 -6.96
CA ASP A 171 -36.63 9.91 -5.56
C ASP A 171 -36.97 8.72 -4.65
N MET A 172 -38.11 8.06 -4.93
CA MET A 172 -38.56 6.91 -4.14
C MET A 172 -37.66 5.68 -4.38
N ARG A 173 -37.31 5.42 -5.63
CA ARG A 173 -36.42 4.36 -6.04
C ARG A 173 -35.00 4.59 -5.48
N ARG A 174 -34.51 5.81 -5.60
CA ARG A 174 -33.21 6.23 -5.05
C ARG A 174 -33.16 6.03 -3.54
N LEU A 175 -34.19 6.47 -2.80
CA LEU A 175 -34.26 6.28 -1.35
C LEU A 175 -34.33 4.80 -0.96
N ALA A 176 -35.08 3.98 -1.70
CA ALA A 176 -35.16 2.54 -1.47
C ALA A 176 -33.80 1.86 -1.65
N ALA A 177 -33.05 2.25 -2.70
CA ALA A 177 -31.70 1.72 -2.94
C ALA A 177 -30.71 2.07 -1.81
N TRP A 178 -30.74 3.33 -1.34
CA TRP A 178 -29.93 3.76 -0.18
C TRP A 178 -30.30 3.01 1.10
N LYS A 179 -31.57 2.73 1.32
CA LYS A 179 -32.03 1.94 2.47
C LYS A 179 -31.58 0.48 2.40
N ALA A 180 -31.65 -0.14 1.22
CA ALA A 180 -31.21 -1.52 1.01
C ALA A 180 -29.70 -1.67 1.28
N GLU A 181 -28.88 -0.77 0.73
CA GLU A 181 -27.45 -0.75 1.01
C GLU A 181 -27.16 -0.45 2.50
N GLY A 182 -27.84 0.54 3.07
CA GLY A 182 -27.68 0.88 4.50
C GLY A 182 -28.07 -0.27 5.43
N GLN A 183 -29.00 -1.14 5.01
CA GLN A 183 -29.35 -2.34 5.78
C GLN A 183 -28.19 -3.35 5.77
N TRP A 184 -27.53 -3.58 4.63
CA TRP A 184 -26.35 -4.43 4.54
C TRP A 184 -25.25 -3.97 5.51
N TYR A 185 -24.95 -2.67 5.58
CA TYR A 185 -23.98 -2.13 6.54
C TYR A 185 -24.40 -2.35 7.99
N LYS A 186 -25.69 -2.23 8.31
CA LYS A 186 -26.20 -2.51 9.66
C LYS A 186 -26.06 -3.99 10.03
N ASP A 187 -26.34 -4.88 9.08
CA ASP A 187 -26.24 -6.32 9.31
C ASP A 187 -24.79 -6.78 9.53
N HIS A 188 -23.82 -6.05 8.99
CA HIS A 188 -22.38 -6.32 9.14
C HIS A 188 -21.68 -5.34 10.09
N GLN A 189 -22.44 -4.54 10.84
CA GLN A 189 -21.88 -3.49 11.69
C GLN A 189 -20.87 -4.04 12.69
N ALA A 190 -21.15 -5.13 13.36
CA ALA A 190 -20.27 -5.69 14.37
C ALA A 190 -18.90 -6.11 13.81
N GLU A 191 -18.87 -6.63 12.58
CA GLU A 191 -17.63 -7.02 11.90
C GLU A 191 -16.85 -5.80 11.42
N LEU A 192 -17.53 -4.82 10.85
CA LEU A 192 -16.93 -3.56 10.42
C LEU A 192 -16.35 -2.78 11.60
N ASP A 193 -17.08 -2.69 12.72
CA ASP A 193 -16.63 -2.02 13.94
C ASP A 193 -15.39 -2.72 14.52
N ARG A 194 -15.38 -4.05 14.56
CA ARG A 194 -14.20 -4.83 14.98
C ARG A 194 -12.97 -4.52 14.12
N LEU A 195 -13.10 -4.62 12.79
CA LEU A 195 -12.00 -4.35 11.85
C LEU A 195 -11.47 -2.93 11.98
N TYR A 196 -12.37 -1.96 12.13
CA TYR A 196 -12.00 -0.56 12.33
C TYR A 196 -11.24 -0.37 13.66
N ASP A 197 -11.74 -0.92 14.74
CA ASP A 197 -11.13 -0.82 16.07
C ASP A 197 -9.74 -1.47 16.09
N GLU A 198 -9.61 -2.67 15.57
CA GLU A 198 -8.33 -3.38 15.46
C GLU A 198 -7.31 -2.58 14.63
N LEU A 199 -7.72 -2.03 13.47
CA LEU A 199 -6.86 -1.19 12.64
C LEU A 199 -6.43 0.11 13.34
N VAL A 200 -7.32 0.74 14.10
CA VAL A 200 -7.00 1.97 14.86
C VAL A 200 -5.95 1.66 15.93
N HIS A 201 -6.16 0.62 16.73
CA HIS A 201 -5.24 0.24 17.79
C HIS A 201 -3.87 -0.21 17.24
N LEU A 202 -3.88 -1.01 16.18
CA LEU A 202 -2.66 -1.48 15.52
C LEU A 202 -1.84 -0.31 14.95
N ARG A 203 -2.50 0.61 14.27
CA ARG A 203 -1.84 1.80 13.70
C ARG A 203 -1.31 2.75 14.77
N ASP A 204 -2.06 2.94 15.86
CA ASP A 204 -1.57 3.74 17.00
C ASP A 204 -0.33 3.09 17.63
N ALA A 205 -0.34 1.77 17.80
CA ALA A 205 0.81 1.02 18.28
C ALA A 205 2.03 1.17 17.36
N MET A 206 1.87 1.08 16.02
CA MET A 206 2.96 1.35 15.07
C MET A 206 3.52 2.76 15.22
N GLY A 207 2.64 3.78 15.31
CA GLY A 207 3.08 5.15 15.51
C GLY A 207 3.92 5.32 16.77
N ARG A 208 3.49 4.73 17.89
CA ARG A 208 4.22 4.77 19.17
C ARG A 208 5.55 4.03 19.13
N LYS A 209 5.61 2.86 18.49
CA LYS A 209 6.86 2.12 18.28
C LYS A 209 7.88 2.92 17.48
N LEU A 210 7.43 3.72 16.52
CA LEU A 210 8.29 4.63 15.74
C LEU A 210 8.63 5.95 16.47
N GLY A 211 8.23 6.10 17.75
CA GLY A 211 8.54 7.26 18.57
C GLY A 211 7.59 8.46 18.38
N TYR A 212 6.44 8.27 17.73
CA TYR A 212 5.40 9.30 17.60
C TYR A 212 4.38 9.23 18.73
N ASP A 213 3.62 10.31 18.97
CA ASP A 213 2.55 10.35 19.98
C ASP A 213 1.35 9.46 19.64
N GLY A 214 1.32 8.90 18.43
CA GLY A 214 0.29 8.02 17.89
C GLY A 214 0.35 7.95 16.38
N TYR A 215 -0.72 7.45 15.73
CA TYR A 215 -0.72 7.21 14.28
C TYR A 215 -0.73 8.48 13.42
N THR A 216 -1.28 9.61 13.91
CA THR A 216 -1.53 10.78 13.06
C THR A 216 -0.27 11.24 12.30
N GLN A 217 0.86 11.37 12.99
CA GLN A 217 2.12 11.79 12.35
C GLN A 217 2.63 10.76 11.36
N LEU A 218 2.62 9.48 11.73
CA LEU A 218 2.97 8.38 10.83
C LEU A 218 2.07 8.37 9.59
N GLY A 219 0.77 8.55 9.77
CA GLY A 219 -0.20 8.62 8.67
C GLY A 219 0.09 9.74 7.68
N TYR A 220 0.51 10.92 8.15
CA TYR A 220 0.93 12.02 7.27
C TYR A 220 2.17 11.65 6.45
N TYR A 221 3.17 11.02 7.06
CA TYR A 221 4.36 10.56 6.35
C TYR A 221 4.02 9.49 5.31
N ARG A 222 3.20 8.50 5.67
CA ARG A 222 2.72 7.45 4.74
C ARG A 222 1.89 7.99 3.58
N MET A 223 1.26 9.16 3.73
CA MET A 223 0.57 9.87 2.64
C MET A 223 1.49 10.76 1.80
N MET A 224 2.80 10.74 2.04
CA MET A 224 3.80 11.58 1.36
C MET A 224 3.46 13.07 1.37
N ARG A 225 2.91 13.57 2.49
CA ARG A 225 2.52 14.98 2.63
C ARG A 225 3.73 15.84 2.99
N ASN A 226 4.57 16.14 2.01
CA ASN A 226 5.81 16.88 2.17
C ASN A 226 5.61 18.36 2.56
N PHE A 227 4.49 18.97 2.16
CA PHE A 227 4.26 20.42 2.29
C PHE A 227 3.04 20.78 3.14
N ILE A 228 2.23 19.81 3.58
CA ILE A 228 1.03 20.05 4.37
C ILE A 228 1.24 19.48 5.76
N PHE A 229 1.53 20.35 6.71
CA PHE A 229 1.65 19.98 8.12
C PHE A 229 0.29 19.96 8.80
N SER A 230 0.13 19.14 9.85
CA SER A 230 -1.08 19.04 10.66
C SER A 230 -1.58 20.39 11.19
N ALA A 231 -0.67 21.35 11.42
CA ALA A 231 -1.00 22.71 11.82
C ALA A 231 -1.74 23.49 10.72
N ALA A 232 -1.47 23.25 9.44
CA ALA A 232 -2.13 23.93 8.33
C ALA A 232 -3.60 23.49 8.18
N LEU A 233 -3.94 22.24 8.54
CA LEU A 233 -5.32 21.74 8.49
C LEU A 233 -6.20 22.27 9.62
N ARG A 234 -5.62 22.75 10.74
CA ARG A 234 -6.37 23.40 11.84
C ARG A 234 -6.86 24.80 11.48
N ILE A 235 -6.40 25.38 10.37
CA ILE A 235 -6.81 26.72 9.91
C ILE A 235 -8.13 26.66 9.13
N PHE A 236 -8.55 25.46 8.68
CA PHE A 236 -9.77 25.25 7.89
C PHE A 236 -10.93 24.61 8.68
N ASN A 237 -10.80 24.43 9.96
CA ASN A 237 -11.86 24.06 10.90
C ASN A 237 -12.07 25.23 11.88
#